data_eae2351e307ee838bf266725c9ffec58
#
_entry.id   eae2351e307ee838bf266725c9ffec58
#
_cell.length_a   1.000
_cell.length_b   1.000
_cell.length_c   1.000
_cell.angle_alpha   90.00
_cell.angle_beta   90.00
_cell.angle_gamma   90.00
#
_symmetry.space_group_name_H-M   'P 1'
#
loop_
_entity.id
_entity.type
_entity.pdbx_description
1 polymer ?
#
loop_
_entity_poly.entity_id
_entity_poly.type
_entity_poly.pdbx_seq_one_letter_code
_entity_poly.pdbx_strand_id
1 'polypeptide(L)'
;MLAEIEVNGRFDRDPDLYFLTVFGDPSLDSNWALRYEGHHLAYNWTFVSGVGIASSPQFFGSNPAEVRAGNKAGTRVLAAEEDLGRDLVSSLSGDQKGAAILDIDVPGDIFTAAEKEISPLENSGISYQDLDSRQKRMLIALIDELASMQPDVIAEARMETIRSEGLDDIKFVWIGGIETGDPHYFRVQGASFLIEYDNTQNNANHIHLVWRDFAGDFGRDLIRMHYQACLLYTSDAADEGLGVD
;
A
#
# COMPACT_ATOMS: atom_id res chain seq x y z
N MET A 1 -0.15 4.59 -24.80
CA MET A 1 0.25 3.41 -24.04
C MET A 1 -0.93 2.57 -23.62
N LEU A 2 -1.91 3.06 -22.83
CA LEU A 2 -3.13 2.32 -22.46
C LEU A 2 -3.88 1.80 -23.70
N ALA A 3 -4.16 2.63 -24.70
CA ALA A 3 -4.83 2.23 -25.93
C ALA A 3 -4.09 1.20 -26.80
N GLU A 4 -2.80 0.97 -26.55
CA GLU A 4 -1.99 -0.03 -27.28
C GLU A 4 -1.87 -1.35 -26.50
N ILE A 5 -2.10 -1.30 -25.20
CA ILE A 5 -1.90 -2.43 -24.28
C ILE A 5 -3.23 -3.18 -24.08
N GLU A 6 -4.33 -2.46 -23.94
CA GLU A 6 -5.66 -3.04 -23.69
C GLU A 6 -6.63 -2.84 -24.87
N VAL A 7 -6.32 -3.44 -26.00
CA VAL A 7 -7.24 -3.46 -27.16
C VAL A 7 -8.36 -4.47 -26.88
N ASN A 8 -9.62 -4.02 -26.85
CA ASN A 8 -10.84 -4.81 -26.63
C ASN A 8 -11.11 -5.25 -25.17
N GLY A 9 -10.66 -4.48 -24.18
CA GLY A 9 -11.05 -4.70 -22.78
C GLY A 9 -12.57 -4.52 -22.55
N ARG A 10 -13.10 -5.17 -21.50
CA ARG A 10 -14.52 -5.07 -21.11
C ARG A 10 -14.93 -3.66 -20.67
N PHE A 11 -13.97 -2.85 -20.25
CA PHE A 11 -14.16 -1.48 -19.78
C PHE A 11 -13.52 -0.49 -20.75
N ASP A 12 -14.14 0.69 -20.87
CA ASP A 12 -13.54 1.79 -21.60
C ASP A 12 -12.26 2.24 -20.87
N ARG A 13 -11.12 2.16 -21.57
CA ARG A 13 -9.78 2.51 -21.09
C ARG A 13 -9.35 3.86 -21.62
N ASP A 14 -10.26 4.82 -21.58
CA ASP A 14 -9.98 6.18 -21.99
C ASP A 14 -8.84 6.76 -21.10
N PRO A 15 -7.69 7.15 -21.69
CA PRO A 15 -6.60 7.77 -20.96
C PRO A 15 -6.97 9.13 -20.34
N ASP A 16 -8.07 9.72 -20.76
CA ASP A 16 -8.58 10.99 -20.20
C ASP A 16 -9.41 10.78 -18.93
N LEU A 17 -9.72 9.52 -18.54
CA LEU A 17 -10.44 9.20 -17.30
C LEU A 17 -9.49 9.06 -16.09
N TYR A 18 -8.59 10.02 -15.95
CA TYR A 18 -7.74 10.21 -14.78
C TYR A 18 -7.97 11.61 -14.21
N PHE A 19 -8.24 11.67 -12.92
CA PHE A 19 -8.71 12.89 -12.26
C PHE A 19 -7.78 13.30 -11.14
N LEU A 20 -7.50 14.61 -11.09
CA LEU A 20 -6.83 15.25 -9.97
C LEU A 20 -7.86 16.09 -9.22
N THR A 21 -8.13 15.73 -7.97
CA THR A 21 -9.13 16.40 -7.13
C THR A 21 -8.46 17.02 -5.92
N VAL A 22 -8.70 18.31 -5.70
CA VAL A 22 -8.25 19.04 -4.50
C VAL A 22 -9.45 19.26 -3.59
N PHE A 23 -9.29 18.93 -2.33
CA PHE A 23 -10.27 19.13 -1.26
C PHE A 23 -9.74 20.21 -0.31
N GLY A 24 -10.49 21.28 -0.11
CA GLY A 24 -10.08 22.42 0.71
C GLY A 24 -9.20 23.42 -0.04
N ASP A 25 -8.45 24.22 0.69
CA ASP A 25 -7.57 25.26 0.16
C ASP A 25 -6.11 24.85 0.34
N PRO A 26 -5.36 24.58 -0.75
CA PRO A 26 -3.98 24.12 -0.69
C PRO A 26 -3.07 25.23 -0.15
N SER A 27 -2.79 25.21 1.13
CA SER A 27 -1.84 26.13 1.77
C SER A 27 -1.10 25.41 2.91
N LEU A 28 -0.02 26.04 3.41
CA LEU A 28 0.74 25.50 4.54
C LEU A 28 -0.03 25.62 5.87
N ASP A 29 -0.99 26.55 5.94
CA ASP A 29 -1.70 26.90 7.17
C ASP A 29 -3.11 26.29 7.23
N SER A 30 -3.49 25.46 6.26
CA SER A 30 -4.82 24.85 6.21
C SER A 30 -4.74 23.33 6.15
N ASN A 31 -5.86 22.67 6.47
CA ASN A 31 -6.04 21.27 6.21
C ASN A 31 -6.64 21.09 4.81
N TRP A 32 -6.03 20.28 3.99
CA TRP A 32 -6.49 20.00 2.63
C TRP A 32 -6.09 18.61 2.19
N ALA A 33 -6.67 18.12 1.11
CA ALA A 33 -6.31 16.84 0.56
C ALA A 33 -6.18 16.91 -0.97
N LEU A 34 -5.36 16.00 -1.50
CA LEU A 34 -5.16 15.79 -2.92
C LEU A 34 -5.43 14.34 -3.24
N ARG A 35 -6.24 14.09 -4.25
CA ARG A 35 -6.49 12.76 -4.79
C ARG A 35 -6.17 12.72 -6.26
N TYR A 36 -5.36 11.74 -6.68
CA TYR A 36 -5.11 11.45 -8.08
C TYR A 36 -5.58 10.03 -8.35
N GLU A 37 -6.58 9.88 -9.21
CA GLU A 37 -7.24 8.61 -9.41
C GLU A 37 -7.59 8.34 -10.88
N GLY A 38 -7.64 7.07 -11.22
CA GLY A 38 -8.08 6.50 -12.49
C GLY A 38 -8.35 5.02 -12.33
N HIS A 39 -8.51 4.29 -13.43
CA HIS A 39 -8.91 2.89 -13.40
C HIS A 39 -7.96 2.00 -12.55
N HIS A 40 -6.66 2.13 -12.73
CA HIS A 40 -5.62 1.36 -12.00
C HIS A 40 -4.67 2.27 -11.23
N LEU A 41 -5.17 3.38 -10.73
CA LEU A 41 -4.38 4.35 -10.00
C LEU A 41 -5.25 5.01 -8.93
N ALA A 42 -4.78 5.02 -7.68
CA ALA A 42 -5.31 5.90 -6.66
C ALA A 42 -4.21 6.33 -5.68
N TYR A 43 -3.88 7.60 -5.74
CA TYR A 43 -3.11 8.29 -4.71
C TYR A 43 -4.04 9.14 -3.86
N ASN A 44 -3.85 9.09 -2.55
CA ASN A 44 -4.57 9.92 -1.60
C ASN A 44 -3.55 10.57 -0.67
N TRP A 45 -3.50 11.89 -0.66
CA TRP A 45 -2.70 12.66 0.29
C TRP A 45 -3.60 13.58 1.11
N THR A 46 -3.46 13.52 2.42
CA THR A 46 -4.14 14.40 3.36
C THR A 46 -3.09 15.20 4.12
N PHE A 47 -3.16 16.50 4.00
CA PHE A 47 -2.25 17.45 4.65
C PHE A 47 -2.98 18.08 5.84
N VAL A 48 -2.41 17.93 7.03
CA VAL A 48 -2.97 18.50 8.25
C VAL A 48 -1.95 19.47 8.84
N SER A 49 -2.28 20.76 8.80
CA SER A 49 -1.39 21.83 9.23
C SER A 49 -0.88 21.62 10.64
N GLY A 50 0.44 21.72 10.81
CA GLY A 50 1.12 21.53 12.09
C GLY A 50 1.14 20.08 12.61
N VAL A 51 0.57 19.11 11.89
CA VAL A 51 0.51 17.70 12.30
C VAL A 51 1.30 16.78 11.37
N GLY A 52 0.98 16.78 10.07
CA GLY A 52 1.69 15.91 9.13
C GLY A 52 0.95 15.65 7.81
N ILE A 53 1.45 14.66 7.07
CA ILE A 53 0.92 14.22 5.79
C ILE A 53 0.62 12.72 5.85
N ALA A 54 -0.63 12.34 5.62
CA ALA A 54 -0.99 10.96 5.34
C ALA A 54 -1.00 10.71 3.82
N SER A 55 -0.57 9.52 3.40
CA SER A 55 -0.38 9.19 1.97
C SER A 55 -0.98 7.83 1.60
N SER A 56 -1.93 7.36 2.38
CA SER A 56 -2.66 6.11 2.16
C SER A 56 -4.19 6.33 2.15
N PRO A 57 -4.96 5.42 1.53
CA PRO A 57 -4.53 4.29 0.71
C PRO A 57 -3.82 4.73 -0.57
N GLN A 58 -2.90 3.88 -1.03
CA GLN A 58 -2.23 4.02 -2.31
C GLN A 58 -2.46 2.74 -3.11
N PHE A 59 -2.99 2.86 -4.32
CA PHE A 59 -3.33 1.72 -5.16
C PHE A 59 -2.74 1.88 -6.55
N PHE A 60 -2.21 0.76 -7.06
CA PHE A 60 -1.80 0.60 -8.45
C PHE A 60 -2.34 -0.70 -9.01
N GLY A 61 -2.55 -0.72 -10.30
CA GLY A 61 -2.86 -1.93 -11.02
C GLY A 61 -2.37 -1.88 -12.47
N SER A 62 -2.34 -3.02 -13.10
CA SER A 62 -2.06 -3.13 -14.51
C SER A 62 -2.72 -4.34 -15.14
N ASN A 63 -3.38 -4.11 -16.26
CA ASN A 63 -3.92 -5.17 -17.10
C ASN A 63 -3.66 -4.82 -18.58
N PRO A 64 -2.75 -5.53 -19.25
CA PRO A 64 -1.97 -6.67 -18.77
C PRO A 64 -0.82 -6.26 -17.82
N ALA A 65 -0.39 -7.18 -16.97
CA ALA A 65 0.85 -7.07 -16.19
C ALA A 65 2.07 -7.16 -17.12
N GLU A 66 2.01 -8.08 -18.08
CA GLU A 66 3.00 -8.24 -19.14
C GLU A 66 2.36 -8.16 -20.52
N VAL A 67 2.94 -7.34 -21.38
CA VAL A 67 2.59 -7.28 -22.80
C VAL A 67 3.14 -8.51 -23.51
N ARG A 68 2.32 -9.51 -23.76
CA ARG A 68 2.74 -10.80 -24.31
C ARG A 68 2.89 -10.83 -25.84
N ALA A 69 2.45 -9.79 -26.55
CA ALA A 69 2.49 -9.73 -28.01
C ALA A 69 2.61 -8.28 -28.54
N GLY A 70 2.99 -8.14 -29.81
CA GLY A 70 3.11 -6.84 -30.48
C GLY A 70 4.45 -6.15 -30.24
N ASN A 71 4.53 -4.85 -30.58
CA ASN A 71 5.79 -4.09 -30.56
C ASN A 71 6.35 -3.83 -29.15
N LYS A 72 5.53 -4.02 -28.13
CA LYS A 72 5.91 -3.84 -26.70
C LYS A 72 6.00 -5.17 -25.94
N ALA A 73 6.01 -6.31 -26.67
CA ALA A 73 6.12 -7.62 -26.04
C ALA A 73 7.35 -7.68 -25.08
N GLY A 74 7.13 -8.25 -23.90
CA GLY A 74 8.11 -8.31 -22.83
C GLY A 74 8.12 -7.10 -21.88
N THR A 75 7.32 -6.06 -22.15
CA THR A 75 7.14 -4.96 -21.18
C THR A 75 6.32 -5.48 -19.99
N ARG A 76 6.88 -5.40 -18.79
CA ARG A 76 6.22 -5.72 -17.51
C ARG A 76 5.97 -4.45 -16.71
N VAL A 77 4.78 -4.35 -16.15
CA VAL A 77 4.40 -3.28 -15.22
C VAL A 77 4.46 -3.84 -13.80
N LEU A 78 4.94 -3.06 -12.84
CA LEU A 78 5.16 -3.51 -11.45
C LEU A 78 6.06 -4.77 -11.38
N ALA A 79 7.09 -4.79 -12.22
CA ALA A 79 7.97 -5.96 -12.34
C ALA A 79 8.90 -6.11 -11.14
N ALA A 80 9.39 -5.01 -10.58
CA ALA A 80 10.29 -5.02 -9.42
C ALA A 80 9.58 -5.55 -8.19
N GLU A 81 8.34 -5.13 -7.97
CA GLU A 81 7.50 -5.54 -6.86
C GLU A 81 7.19 -7.04 -6.90
N GLU A 82 6.84 -7.55 -8.09
CA GLU A 82 6.61 -8.99 -8.30
C GLU A 82 7.89 -9.79 -8.07
N ASP A 83 9.00 -9.35 -8.70
CA ASP A 83 10.27 -10.07 -8.66
C ASP A 83 10.85 -10.11 -7.23
N LEU A 84 10.80 -9.01 -6.48
CA LEU A 84 11.25 -8.96 -5.08
C LEU A 84 10.43 -9.88 -4.18
N GLY A 85 9.11 -9.89 -4.33
CA GLY A 85 8.23 -10.81 -3.59
C GLY A 85 8.53 -12.28 -3.91
N ARG A 86 8.69 -12.60 -5.19
CA ARG A 86 9.01 -13.94 -5.68
C ARG A 86 10.41 -14.41 -5.26
N ASP A 87 11.39 -13.53 -5.33
CA ASP A 87 12.74 -13.81 -4.88
C ASP A 87 12.78 -14.11 -3.38
N LEU A 88 12.03 -13.36 -2.58
CA LEU A 88 11.93 -13.61 -1.15
C LEU A 88 11.36 -14.99 -0.87
N VAL A 89 10.17 -15.33 -1.39
CA VAL A 89 9.55 -16.65 -1.15
C VAL A 89 10.40 -17.79 -1.68
N SER A 90 11.09 -17.60 -2.80
CA SER A 90 11.98 -18.59 -3.39
C SER A 90 13.22 -18.86 -2.53
N SER A 91 13.71 -17.83 -1.82
CA SER A 91 14.88 -17.91 -0.95
C SER A 91 14.61 -18.64 0.37
N LEU A 92 13.35 -18.88 0.73
CA LEU A 92 12.96 -19.50 2.00
C LEU A 92 13.32 -21.00 2.03
N SER A 93 13.76 -21.47 3.20
CA SER A 93 13.93 -22.91 3.47
C SER A 93 12.58 -23.63 3.49
N GLY A 94 12.60 -24.98 3.55
CA GLY A 94 11.38 -25.76 3.62
C GLY A 94 10.47 -25.40 4.80
N ASP A 95 11.06 -25.27 5.99
CA ASP A 95 10.31 -24.91 7.20
C ASP A 95 9.78 -23.47 7.12
N GLN A 96 10.58 -22.55 6.60
CA GLN A 96 10.16 -21.16 6.39
C GLN A 96 9.04 -21.07 5.34
N LYS A 97 9.10 -21.84 4.24
CA LYS A 97 8.02 -21.92 3.27
C LYS A 97 6.74 -22.45 3.89
N GLY A 98 6.84 -23.44 4.78
CA GLY A 98 5.68 -23.96 5.54
C GLY A 98 5.00 -22.91 6.42
N ALA A 99 5.74 -21.89 6.88
CA ALA A 99 5.18 -20.76 7.62
C ALA A 99 4.67 -19.63 6.72
N ALA A 100 5.36 -19.36 5.60
CA ALA A 100 5.08 -18.22 4.72
C ALA A 100 3.96 -18.51 3.71
N ILE A 101 3.92 -19.73 3.15
CA ILE A 101 2.98 -20.10 2.09
C ILE A 101 1.72 -20.65 2.72
N LEU A 102 0.59 -19.99 2.52
CA LEU A 102 -0.69 -20.49 2.97
C LEU A 102 -1.27 -21.47 1.94
N ASP A 103 -1.68 -22.65 2.44
CA ASP A 103 -2.35 -23.67 1.62
C ASP A 103 -3.86 -23.38 1.53
N ILE A 104 -4.17 -22.32 0.82
CA ILE A 104 -5.54 -21.90 0.50
C ILE A 104 -5.63 -21.56 -0.98
N ASP A 105 -6.84 -21.51 -1.52
CA ASP A 105 -7.08 -21.09 -2.90
C ASP A 105 -6.59 -19.64 -3.10
N VAL A 106 -5.97 -19.39 -4.25
CA VAL A 106 -5.51 -18.06 -4.62
C VAL A 106 -6.71 -17.12 -4.69
N PRO A 107 -6.69 -15.97 -3.99
CA PRO A 107 -7.80 -15.02 -4.01
C PRO A 107 -8.01 -14.46 -5.42
N GLY A 108 -9.24 -14.10 -5.74
CA GLY A 108 -9.56 -13.48 -7.04
C GLY A 108 -9.20 -12.00 -7.13
N ASP A 109 -8.75 -11.39 -6.03
CA ASP A 109 -8.36 -9.99 -5.90
C ASP A 109 -7.67 -9.77 -4.53
N ILE A 110 -7.15 -8.57 -4.28
CA ILE A 110 -6.66 -8.18 -2.94
C ILE A 110 -7.77 -8.31 -1.89
N PHE A 111 -7.43 -8.77 -0.68
CA PHE A 111 -8.42 -9.04 0.37
C PHE A 111 -9.14 -7.79 0.87
N THR A 112 -8.42 -6.65 0.94
CA THR A 112 -9.01 -5.40 1.41
C THR A 112 -9.88 -4.69 0.38
N ALA A 113 -9.83 -5.11 -0.89
CA ALA A 113 -10.64 -4.56 -1.97
C ALA A 113 -10.74 -3.02 -1.92
N ALA A 114 -11.94 -2.46 -2.08
CA ALA A 114 -12.22 -1.02 -2.00
C ALA A 114 -12.78 -0.59 -0.64
N GLU A 115 -12.49 -1.34 0.43
CA GLU A 115 -12.99 -1.00 1.77
C GLU A 115 -12.42 0.33 2.25
N LYS A 116 -13.29 1.17 2.85
CA LYS A 116 -12.90 2.50 3.35
C LYS A 116 -12.07 2.43 4.61
N GLU A 117 -12.33 1.43 5.44
CA GLU A 117 -11.63 1.15 6.68
C GLU A 117 -11.23 -0.31 6.70
N ILE A 118 -10.00 -0.58 7.09
CA ILE A 118 -9.48 -1.94 7.21
C ILE A 118 -9.04 -2.23 8.63
N SER A 119 -8.98 -3.51 8.94
CA SER A 119 -8.33 -4.05 10.14
C SER A 119 -7.19 -4.96 9.71
N PRO A 120 -6.22 -5.24 10.58
CA PRO A 120 -5.21 -6.24 10.30
C PRO A 120 -5.85 -7.56 9.85
N LEU A 121 -5.30 -8.13 8.78
CA LEU A 121 -5.68 -9.45 8.34
C LEU A 121 -5.17 -10.51 9.32
N GLU A 122 -5.57 -11.76 9.11
CA GLU A 122 -5.14 -12.87 9.96
C GLU A 122 -3.63 -12.84 10.21
N ASN A 123 -3.24 -13.06 11.47
CA ASN A 123 -1.85 -13.03 11.91
C ASN A 123 -1.09 -14.30 11.50
N SER A 124 -1.02 -14.57 10.20
CA SER A 124 -0.34 -15.70 9.56
C SER A 124 0.90 -15.22 8.80
N GLY A 125 1.74 -16.15 8.36
CA GLY A 125 2.95 -15.87 7.60
C GLY A 125 4.23 -15.98 8.41
N ILE A 126 5.37 -15.82 7.73
CA ILE A 126 6.70 -15.82 8.37
C ILE A 126 7.01 -14.43 8.93
N SER A 127 7.48 -14.38 10.18
CA SER A 127 7.89 -13.13 10.83
C SER A 127 9.30 -12.73 10.38
N TYR A 128 9.56 -11.42 10.33
CA TYR A 128 10.89 -10.88 10.06
C TYR A 128 11.97 -11.48 10.95
N GLN A 129 11.69 -11.66 12.26
CA GLN A 129 12.64 -12.25 13.20
C GLN A 129 13.10 -13.67 12.80
N ASP A 130 12.25 -14.46 12.13
CA ASP A 130 12.51 -15.84 11.73
C ASP A 130 13.24 -15.95 10.39
N LEU A 131 13.53 -14.83 9.74
CA LEU A 131 14.30 -14.73 8.52
C LEU A 131 15.80 -14.66 8.80
N ASP A 132 16.63 -15.20 7.91
CA ASP A 132 18.08 -14.99 7.96
C ASP A 132 18.44 -13.55 7.54
N SER A 133 19.72 -13.19 7.70
CA SER A 133 20.20 -11.83 7.41
C SER A 133 20.04 -11.44 5.94
N ARG A 134 20.08 -12.37 4.99
CA ARG A 134 19.84 -12.10 3.57
C ARG A 134 18.36 -11.88 3.31
N GLN A 135 17.53 -12.77 3.80
CA GLN A 135 16.06 -12.71 3.66
C GLN A 135 15.48 -11.45 4.34
N LYS A 136 16.01 -11.05 5.49
CA LYS A 136 15.68 -9.78 6.15
C LYS A 136 15.91 -8.57 5.24
N ARG A 137 17.06 -8.55 4.56
CA ARG A 137 17.34 -7.47 3.59
C ARG A 137 16.39 -7.51 2.38
N MET A 138 16.02 -8.71 1.92
CA MET A 138 15.08 -8.86 0.81
C MET A 138 13.68 -8.36 1.18
N LEU A 139 13.17 -8.68 2.38
CA LEU A 139 11.89 -8.17 2.85
C LEU A 139 11.90 -6.63 3.01
N ILE A 140 12.98 -6.07 3.57
CA ILE A 140 13.10 -4.60 3.66
C ILE A 140 13.20 -3.97 2.26
N ALA A 141 13.93 -4.58 1.33
CA ALA A 141 13.99 -4.07 -0.04
C ALA A 141 12.63 -4.10 -0.75
N LEU A 142 11.80 -5.12 -0.51
CA LEU A 142 10.44 -5.18 -1.01
C LEU A 142 9.58 -4.04 -0.43
N ILE A 143 9.65 -3.81 0.87
CA ILE A 143 8.89 -2.71 1.53
C ILE A 143 9.37 -1.35 1.00
N ASP A 144 10.68 -1.16 0.85
CA ASP A 144 11.30 0.08 0.36
C ASP A 144 10.92 0.38 -1.10
N GLU A 145 10.90 -0.63 -1.97
CA GLU A 145 10.40 -0.51 -3.35
C GLU A 145 8.97 0.03 -3.38
N LEU A 146 8.10 -0.56 -2.56
CA LEU A 146 6.69 -0.14 -2.47
C LEU A 146 6.52 1.24 -1.83
N ALA A 147 7.35 1.59 -0.84
CA ALA A 147 7.36 2.92 -0.25
C ALA A 147 7.82 3.98 -1.27
N SER A 148 8.82 3.64 -2.09
CA SER A 148 9.44 4.54 -3.08
C SER A 148 8.53 4.93 -4.26
N MET A 149 7.34 4.33 -4.35
CA MET A 149 6.27 4.81 -5.23
C MET A 149 5.70 6.17 -4.80
N GLN A 150 6.08 6.67 -3.63
CA GLN A 150 5.79 8.00 -3.12
C GLN A 150 7.00 8.93 -3.35
N PRO A 151 6.81 10.26 -3.29
CA PRO A 151 7.93 11.20 -3.19
C PRO A 151 8.88 10.82 -2.04
N ASP A 152 10.18 11.03 -2.23
CA ASP A 152 11.24 10.60 -1.30
C ASP A 152 10.96 10.95 0.16
N VAL A 153 10.51 12.17 0.44
CA VAL A 153 10.19 12.62 1.79
C VAL A 153 9.08 11.78 2.46
N ILE A 154 8.12 11.31 1.68
CA ILE A 154 7.03 10.46 2.19
C ILE A 154 7.51 9.02 2.34
N ALA A 155 8.27 8.52 1.37
CA ALA A 155 8.86 7.19 1.41
C ALA A 155 9.78 7.03 2.62
N GLU A 156 10.67 7.99 2.86
CA GLU A 156 11.56 8.02 4.03
C GLU A 156 10.77 8.04 5.35
N ALA A 157 9.73 8.87 5.44
CA ALA A 157 8.87 8.95 6.63
C ALA A 157 8.15 7.62 6.91
N ARG A 158 7.62 6.94 5.87
CA ARG A 158 7.03 5.60 6.00
C ARG A 158 8.04 4.60 6.56
N MET A 159 9.24 4.56 5.97
CA MET A 159 10.29 3.64 6.41
C MET A 159 10.80 3.95 7.82
N GLU A 160 10.83 5.22 8.22
CA GLU A 160 11.18 5.62 9.58
C GLU A 160 10.12 5.17 10.60
N THR A 161 8.83 5.36 10.28
CA THR A 161 7.71 4.87 11.10
C THR A 161 7.82 3.37 11.31
N ILE A 162 7.98 2.59 10.24
CA ILE A 162 8.10 1.13 10.29
C ILE A 162 9.28 0.70 11.17
N ARG A 163 10.43 1.36 11.05
CA ARG A 163 11.60 1.07 11.89
C ARG A 163 11.36 1.41 13.36
N SER A 164 10.66 2.51 13.64
CA SER A 164 10.36 2.95 15.00
C SER A 164 9.37 2.04 15.73
N GLU A 165 8.44 1.44 14.99
CA GLU A 165 7.46 0.47 15.50
C GLU A 165 8.09 -0.90 15.78
N GLY A 166 9.26 -1.18 15.18
CA GLY A 166 9.95 -2.47 15.27
C GLY A 166 9.65 -3.37 14.08
N LEU A 167 10.68 -4.12 13.68
CA LEU A 167 10.61 -4.96 12.49
C LEU A 167 10.21 -6.40 12.78
N ASP A 168 10.41 -6.87 14.00
CA ASP A 168 10.39 -8.31 14.35
C ASP A 168 9.04 -8.99 14.05
N ASP A 169 7.95 -8.26 14.22
CA ASP A 169 6.59 -8.75 14.02
C ASP A 169 6.05 -8.50 12.60
N ILE A 170 6.85 -7.89 11.70
CA ILE A 170 6.45 -7.78 10.29
C ILE A 170 6.35 -9.18 9.69
N LYS A 171 5.23 -9.48 9.05
CA LYS A 171 4.94 -10.78 8.46
C LYS A 171 4.85 -10.73 6.96
N PHE A 172 5.40 -11.75 6.32
CA PHE A 172 5.28 -12.00 4.91
C PHE A 172 4.45 -13.27 4.67
N VAL A 173 3.47 -13.16 3.79
CA VAL A 173 2.60 -14.25 3.34
C VAL A 173 2.68 -14.38 1.83
N TRP A 174 2.66 -15.62 1.36
CA TRP A 174 2.49 -15.96 -0.05
C TRP A 174 1.33 -16.94 -0.22
N ILE A 175 0.56 -16.81 -1.31
CA ILE A 175 -0.51 -17.73 -1.71
C ILE A 175 -0.35 -18.00 -3.20
N GLY A 176 -0.46 -19.26 -3.60
CA GLY A 176 -0.38 -19.70 -4.99
C GLY A 176 0.99 -20.18 -5.41
N GLY A 177 1.20 -20.27 -6.73
CA GLY A 177 2.44 -20.79 -7.30
C GLY A 177 3.62 -19.85 -7.16
N ILE A 178 4.84 -20.38 -7.13
CA ILE A 178 6.08 -19.60 -6.98
C ILE A 178 6.85 -19.42 -8.30
N GLU A 179 6.44 -20.13 -9.36
CA GLU A 179 7.09 -19.98 -10.66
C GLU A 179 6.56 -18.75 -11.41
N THR A 180 7.37 -18.21 -12.29
CA THR A 180 6.97 -17.07 -13.13
C THR A 180 5.76 -17.46 -14.00
N GLY A 181 4.70 -16.65 -13.92
CA GLY A 181 3.47 -16.88 -14.66
C GLY A 181 2.41 -17.68 -13.88
N ASP A 182 2.73 -18.16 -12.69
CA ASP A 182 1.73 -18.75 -11.81
C ASP A 182 0.85 -17.66 -11.17
N PRO A 183 -0.46 -17.90 -11.03
CA PRO A 183 -1.32 -17.05 -10.22
C PRO A 183 -0.84 -17.01 -8.78
N HIS A 184 -0.71 -15.81 -8.22
CA HIS A 184 -0.20 -15.62 -6.88
C HIS A 184 -0.70 -14.34 -6.22
N TYR A 185 -0.63 -14.36 -4.93
CA TYR A 185 -0.86 -13.21 -4.04
C TYR A 185 0.24 -13.20 -2.98
N PHE A 186 0.69 -12.02 -2.60
CA PHE A 186 1.47 -11.87 -1.38
C PHE A 186 1.03 -10.65 -0.57
N ARG A 187 1.33 -10.67 0.72
CA ARG A 187 1.17 -9.51 1.58
C ARG A 187 2.34 -9.33 2.52
N VAL A 188 2.58 -8.07 2.88
CA VAL A 188 3.44 -7.69 3.99
C VAL A 188 2.60 -6.91 4.99
N GLN A 189 2.55 -7.36 6.23
CA GLN A 189 1.77 -6.72 7.28
C GLN A 189 2.67 -6.38 8.47
N GLY A 190 2.70 -5.12 8.88
CA GLY A 190 3.33 -4.62 10.09
C GLY A 190 2.32 -4.18 11.14
N ALA A 191 2.80 -3.44 12.14
CA ALA A 191 1.96 -2.95 13.23
C ALA A 191 0.91 -1.92 12.74
N SER A 192 1.30 -0.99 11.87
CA SER A 192 0.44 0.09 11.37
C SER A 192 0.00 -0.06 9.94
N PHE A 193 0.63 -0.93 9.13
CA PHE A 193 0.45 -0.99 7.69
C PHE A 193 0.16 -2.38 7.16
N LEU A 194 -0.45 -2.41 5.98
CA LEU A 194 -0.67 -3.59 5.15
C LEU A 194 -0.32 -3.26 3.70
N ILE A 195 0.47 -4.12 3.10
CA ILE A 195 0.72 -4.15 1.65
C ILE A 195 0.12 -5.44 1.13
N GLU A 196 -0.65 -5.35 0.04
CA GLU A 196 -1.15 -6.50 -0.70
C GLU A 196 -0.77 -6.37 -2.17
N TYR A 197 -0.38 -7.47 -2.77
CA TYR A 197 -0.13 -7.62 -4.19
C TYR A 197 -0.82 -8.88 -4.69
N ASP A 198 -1.58 -8.78 -5.75
CA ASP A 198 -2.12 -9.93 -6.45
C ASP A 198 -1.82 -9.89 -7.95
N ASN A 199 -1.60 -11.06 -8.54
CA ASN A 199 -1.55 -11.28 -9.98
C ASN A 199 -2.25 -12.61 -10.30
N THR A 200 -3.57 -12.60 -10.18
CA THR A 200 -4.38 -13.82 -10.19
C THR A 200 -5.31 -13.91 -11.40
N GLN A 201 -5.80 -12.80 -11.87
CA GLN A 201 -6.74 -12.71 -12.97
C GLN A 201 -6.04 -12.83 -14.33
N ASN A 202 -6.80 -13.14 -15.39
CA ASN A 202 -6.33 -13.16 -16.79
C ASN A 202 -5.08 -14.03 -17.02
N ASN A 203 -5.02 -15.24 -16.43
CA ASN A 203 -3.86 -16.13 -16.45
C ASN A 203 -2.61 -15.46 -15.87
N ALA A 204 -2.73 -14.98 -14.63
CA ALA A 204 -1.67 -14.25 -13.94
C ALA A 204 -1.10 -13.11 -14.81
N ASN A 205 -1.98 -12.24 -15.29
CA ASN A 205 -1.62 -11.10 -16.12
C ASN A 205 -2.47 -9.86 -15.84
N HIS A 206 -2.91 -9.72 -14.59
CA HIS A 206 -3.66 -8.57 -14.10
C HIS A 206 -3.30 -8.34 -12.64
N ILE A 207 -2.57 -7.27 -12.39
CA ILE A 207 -2.01 -6.93 -11.07
C ILE A 207 -2.89 -5.90 -10.37
N HIS A 208 -3.11 -6.12 -9.07
CA HIS A 208 -3.50 -5.11 -8.12
C HIS A 208 -2.48 -5.05 -6.97
N LEU A 209 -2.10 -3.85 -6.60
CA LEU A 209 -1.17 -3.54 -5.54
C LEU A 209 -1.75 -2.43 -4.67
N VAL A 210 -1.76 -2.61 -3.36
CA VAL A 210 -2.24 -1.60 -2.43
C VAL A 210 -1.32 -1.45 -1.23
N TRP A 211 -1.11 -0.21 -0.80
CA TRP A 211 -0.58 0.16 0.51
C TRP A 211 -1.70 0.78 1.34
N ARG A 212 -1.92 0.23 2.52
CA ARG A 212 -2.93 0.66 3.48
C ARG A 212 -2.28 0.99 4.83
N ASP A 213 -2.89 1.91 5.54
CA ASP A 213 -2.56 2.23 6.93
C ASP A 213 -3.81 2.03 7.80
N PHE A 214 -3.71 1.19 8.85
CA PHE A 214 -4.87 0.81 9.65
C PHE A 214 -5.56 1.99 10.34
N ALA A 215 -4.80 2.97 10.78
CA ALA A 215 -5.33 4.17 11.44
C ALA A 215 -5.33 5.39 10.53
N GLY A 216 -4.36 5.47 9.62
CA GLY A 216 -4.01 6.67 8.87
C GLY A 216 -4.62 6.78 7.48
N ASP A 217 -5.29 5.74 6.96
CA ASP A 217 -5.96 5.82 5.66
C ASP A 217 -6.86 7.06 5.56
N PHE A 218 -6.66 7.85 4.49
CA PHE A 218 -7.33 9.15 4.27
C PHE A 218 -7.03 10.20 5.35
N GLY A 219 -5.94 10.05 6.12
CA GLY A 219 -5.53 10.99 7.17
C GLY A 219 -6.41 10.98 8.41
N ARG A 220 -7.13 9.89 8.67
CA ARG A 220 -8.08 9.80 9.81
C ARG A 220 -7.43 10.02 11.17
N ASP A 221 -6.25 9.49 11.39
CA ASP A 221 -5.44 9.67 12.60
C ASP A 221 -4.99 11.12 12.77
N LEU A 222 -4.42 11.73 11.73
CA LEU A 222 -3.96 13.11 11.73
C LEU A 222 -5.11 14.09 11.97
N ILE A 223 -6.24 13.87 11.32
CA ILE A 223 -7.45 14.67 11.50
C ILE A 223 -7.95 14.55 12.95
N ARG A 224 -7.95 13.34 13.52
CA ARG A 224 -8.32 13.12 14.92
C ARG A 224 -7.39 13.85 15.88
N MET A 225 -6.07 13.76 15.66
CA MET A 225 -5.06 14.47 16.46
C MET A 225 -5.26 15.99 16.40
N HIS A 226 -5.53 16.53 15.22
CA HIS A 226 -5.82 17.94 15.04
C HIS A 226 -7.04 18.39 15.88
N TYR A 227 -8.15 17.67 15.80
CA TYR A 227 -9.35 18.00 16.59
C TYR A 227 -9.13 17.86 18.10
N GLN A 228 -8.37 16.86 18.53
CA GLN A 228 -8.03 16.71 19.96
C GLN A 228 -7.21 17.89 20.47
N ALA A 229 -6.20 18.34 19.69
CA ALA A 229 -5.41 19.50 20.05
C ALA A 229 -6.27 20.78 20.13
N CYS A 230 -7.21 20.98 19.20
CA CYS A 230 -8.15 22.12 19.22
C CYS A 230 -9.07 22.10 20.44
N LEU A 231 -9.55 20.91 20.85
CA LEU A 231 -10.46 20.78 22.01
C LEU A 231 -9.73 21.03 23.34
N LEU A 232 -8.46 20.66 23.48
CA LEU A 232 -7.66 20.99 24.65
C LEU A 232 -7.45 22.50 24.80
N TYR A 233 -7.25 23.22 23.70
CA TYR A 233 -7.08 24.68 23.71
C TYR A 233 -8.37 25.42 24.10
N THR A 234 -9.54 24.88 23.78
CA THR A 234 -10.83 25.47 24.16
C THR A 234 -11.23 25.19 25.60
N SER A 235 -10.78 24.09 26.23
CA SER A 235 -11.03 23.80 27.64
C SER A 235 -10.20 24.68 28.57
N ASP A 236 -8.92 24.94 28.25
CA ASP A 236 -8.07 25.83 29.04
C ASP A 236 -8.57 27.30 28.99
N ALA A 237 -9.07 27.75 27.84
CA ALA A 237 -9.65 29.10 27.69
C ALA A 237 -10.97 29.29 28.44
N ALA A 238 -11.69 28.21 28.73
CA ALA A 238 -12.95 28.26 29.48
C ALA A 238 -12.71 28.30 31.00
N ASP A 239 -11.61 27.77 31.50
CA ASP A 239 -11.27 27.77 32.93
C ASP A 239 -10.64 29.09 33.40
N GLU A 240 -10.03 29.89 32.48
CA GLU A 240 -9.49 31.20 32.84
C GLU A 240 -10.52 32.33 32.88
N GLY A 241 -11.76 32.06 32.51
CA GLY A 241 -12.85 33.07 32.39
C GLY A 241 -13.72 33.27 33.62
N LEU A 242 -13.51 32.58 34.75
CA LEU A 242 -14.33 32.70 35.96
C LEU A 242 -13.58 33.27 37.17
N GLY A 243 -12.89 34.39 36.97
CA GLY A 243 -12.42 35.23 38.04
C GLY A 243 -13.02 36.63 37.95
N VAL A 244 -14.25 36.78 38.42
CA VAL A 244 -14.82 38.11 38.70
C VAL A 244 -15.28 38.11 40.14
N ASP A 245 -14.58 38.92 40.97
CA ASP A 245 -15.01 39.41 42.25
C ASP A 245 -16.26 40.31 42.11
#